data_16f8b0241acd949afde0962c9527e739
#
_entry.id   16f8b0241acd949afde0962c9527e739
#
_cell.length_a   1.000
_cell.length_b   1.000
_cell.length_c   1.000
_cell.angle_alpha   90.00
_cell.angle_beta   90.00
_cell.angle_gamma   90.00
#
_symmetry.space_group_name_H-M   'P 1'
#
loop_
_entity.id
_entity.type
_entity.pdbx_description
1 polymer ?
#
loop_
_entity_poly.entity_id
_entity_poly.type
_entity_poly.pdbx_seq_one_letter_code
_entity_poly.pdbx_strand_id
1 'polypeptide(L)'
;MKDERKITMNILKKQNIKNIKIFLEKKVLFYELIGLFFGIIASLLTPFISVCYKKIVDYIIVGNNISKVYNIIFSYIIIQVFVEIIENISVYIDAKKDLELNHFFCCQINNKISKIRLENFENTKVFDLLNRISQYDSRSIFDFFEYLNAFVSPIVSIVTYSFIVSDINEYFPFILIVSSIPNLYYQIKLNRDIYRTIKKDTKKERLIQNFVSVLTTREFAKEVRLFDLIDYFSNKIELLRIDVYHNKRKNEIQRIKKNCVLQVVQNISMIACLMYTTSLIFQRRTSVGNFILVYNGLKSVTQNIDIFVNNLKNIDDFYLYVKDLFDFMSIEENPCEDIEKLKEIRDIELKNVSFKYPNSETRAIKNISAHFHRGEKIAIVGDNGSGKSTLINLLIGIFIPSDGEILINGLKLQDVLQQYLSLSVCLLQDFVKYQFSVEDNIIIGNGGVKDNSIKKDESLAEFIEQLPNGKLTMLGQLDDKGMDLSGGEWQQIALLRTFYKRNFDLVILDEPFSNVDPIKSEEILTNIFDEVIDKLFLLVTHNMGHAKKCDRIIVLKEGEIIEDGNHKMLMKKKGHYYELYQSQRKQYHG
;
A
#
# COMPACT_ATOMS: atom_id res chain seq x y z
N MET A 1 0.63 -21.91 -21.74
CA MET A 1 -0.01 -23.13 -21.19
C MET A 1 0.82 -23.91 -20.19
N LYS A 2 2.12 -24.24 -20.42
CA LYS A 2 2.96 -24.93 -19.40
C LYS A 2 3.31 -24.02 -18.22
N ASP A 3 3.60 -22.75 -18.44
CA ASP A 3 3.94 -21.80 -17.38
C ASP A 3 2.72 -21.38 -16.57
N GLU A 4 1.56 -21.22 -17.19
CA GLU A 4 0.30 -20.85 -16.52
C GLU A 4 -0.22 -21.97 -15.61
N ARG A 5 -0.09 -23.25 -16.02
CA ARG A 5 -0.41 -24.40 -15.14
C ARG A 5 0.57 -24.54 -13.97
N LYS A 6 1.84 -24.15 -14.15
CA LYS A 6 2.81 -24.07 -13.05
C LYS A 6 2.45 -22.95 -12.07
N ILE A 7 1.89 -21.86 -12.55
CA ILE A 7 1.51 -20.68 -11.77
C ILE A 7 0.28 -20.98 -10.88
N THR A 8 -0.77 -21.55 -11.45
CA THR A 8 -1.96 -22.01 -10.68
C THR A 8 -1.64 -23.13 -9.70
N MET A 9 -0.75 -24.06 -10.05
CA MET A 9 -0.27 -25.07 -9.12
C MET A 9 0.63 -24.51 -8.00
N ASN A 10 1.30 -23.37 -8.22
CA ASN A 10 2.12 -22.72 -7.18
C ASN A 10 1.26 -21.96 -6.14
N ILE A 11 0.09 -21.44 -6.52
CA ILE A 11 -0.87 -20.84 -5.55
C ILE A 11 -1.39 -21.90 -4.58
N LEU A 12 -1.56 -23.13 -5.05
CA LEU A 12 -2.02 -24.28 -4.25
C LEU A 12 -0.90 -24.97 -3.45
N LYS A 13 0.34 -24.47 -3.48
CA LYS A 13 1.36 -24.99 -2.59
C LYS A 13 0.99 -24.73 -1.13
N LYS A 14 1.17 -25.74 -0.30
CA LYS A 14 0.84 -25.77 1.15
C LYS A 14 1.32 -24.53 1.92
N GLN A 15 2.38 -23.88 1.46
CA GLN A 15 2.97 -22.67 2.05
C GLN A 15 2.13 -21.42 1.75
N ASN A 16 1.57 -21.31 0.54
CA ASN A 16 0.72 -20.19 0.15
C ASN A 16 -0.64 -20.23 0.87
N ILE A 17 -1.21 -21.43 1.04
CA ILE A 17 -2.45 -21.62 1.82
C ILE A 17 -2.25 -21.26 3.30
N LYS A 18 -1.05 -21.52 3.86
CA LYS A 18 -0.74 -21.14 5.23
C LYS A 18 -0.67 -19.61 5.41
N ASN A 19 -0.17 -18.90 4.39
CA ASN A 19 -0.08 -17.44 4.40
C ASN A 19 -1.46 -16.79 4.20
N ILE A 20 -2.33 -17.36 3.36
CA ILE A 20 -3.74 -16.92 3.25
C ILE A 20 -4.46 -17.08 4.60
N LYS A 21 -4.16 -18.13 5.36
CA LYS A 21 -4.74 -18.31 6.71
C LYS A 21 -4.39 -17.19 7.69
N ILE A 22 -3.29 -16.49 7.50
CA ILE A 22 -2.89 -15.33 8.33
C ILE A 22 -3.87 -14.16 8.14
N PHE A 23 -4.46 -14.03 6.93
CA PHE A 23 -5.44 -12.99 6.61
C PHE A 23 -6.89 -13.44 6.85
N LEU A 24 -7.12 -14.70 7.24
CA LEU A 24 -8.45 -15.25 7.50
C LEU A 24 -8.73 -15.30 9.01
N GLU A 25 -9.23 -14.20 9.55
CA GLU A 25 -9.79 -14.23 10.89
C GLU A 25 -11.01 -15.16 10.92
N LYS A 26 -11.19 -15.93 12.00
CA LYS A 26 -12.31 -16.87 12.16
C LYS A 26 -13.68 -16.21 11.97
N LYS A 27 -13.81 -14.95 12.36
CA LYS A 27 -15.05 -14.16 12.19
C LYS A 27 -15.38 -13.91 10.72
N VAL A 28 -14.38 -13.58 9.93
CA VAL A 28 -14.53 -13.31 8.49
C VAL A 28 -14.97 -14.57 7.75
N LEU A 29 -14.33 -15.70 8.03
CA LEU A 29 -14.74 -16.99 7.48
C LEU A 29 -16.18 -17.34 7.86
N PHE A 30 -16.60 -17.01 9.06
CA PHE A 30 -17.97 -17.24 9.52
C PHE A 30 -18.98 -16.39 8.71
N TYR A 31 -18.72 -15.10 8.51
CA TYR A 31 -19.59 -14.25 7.68
C TYR A 31 -19.63 -14.72 6.24
N GLU A 32 -18.51 -15.16 5.69
CA GLU A 32 -18.45 -15.70 4.33
C GLU A 32 -19.29 -16.97 4.17
N LEU A 33 -19.17 -17.91 5.10
CA LEU A 33 -19.99 -19.14 5.08
C LEU A 33 -21.48 -18.82 5.18
N ILE A 34 -21.86 -17.81 5.97
CA ILE A 34 -23.26 -17.36 6.07
C ILE A 34 -23.71 -16.72 4.74
N GLY A 35 -22.90 -15.85 4.14
CA GLY A 35 -23.20 -15.25 2.85
C GLY A 35 -23.37 -16.29 1.74
N LEU A 36 -22.46 -17.28 1.66
CA LEU A 36 -22.57 -18.42 0.75
C LEU A 36 -23.86 -19.22 0.99
N PHE A 37 -24.20 -19.49 2.24
CA PHE A 37 -25.42 -20.21 2.59
C PHE A 37 -26.69 -19.48 2.14
N PHE A 38 -26.78 -18.17 2.40
CA PHE A 38 -27.90 -17.36 1.92
C PHE A 38 -27.95 -17.24 0.40
N GLY A 39 -26.83 -17.08 -0.26
CA GLY A 39 -26.71 -17.06 -1.73
C GLY A 39 -27.20 -18.37 -2.37
N ILE A 40 -26.85 -19.52 -1.78
CA ILE A 40 -27.33 -20.83 -2.23
C ILE A 40 -28.84 -20.95 -2.02
N ILE A 41 -29.38 -20.55 -0.87
CA ILE A 41 -30.82 -20.61 -0.59
C ILE A 41 -31.58 -19.71 -1.60
N ALA A 42 -31.16 -18.48 -1.82
CA ALA A 42 -31.78 -17.59 -2.80
C ALA A 42 -31.77 -18.20 -4.22
N SER A 43 -30.63 -18.78 -4.62
CA SER A 43 -30.46 -19.44 -5.91
C SER A 43 -31.34 -20.70 -6.09
N LEU A 44 -31.62 -21.41 -4.99
CA LEU A 44 -32.54 -22.56 -4.99
C LEU A 44 -34.01 -22.13 -5.04
N LEU A 45 -34.36 -21.01 -4.40
CA LEU A 45 -35.75 -20.54 -4.31
C LEU A 45 -36.23 -19.81 -5.57
N THR A 46 -35.36 -19.08 -6.25
CA THR A 46 -35.71 -18.29 -7.45
C THR A 46 -36.40 -19.12 -8.55
N PRO A 47 -36.01 -20.37 -8.86
CA PRO A 47 -36.72 -21.21 -9.85
C PRO A 47 -38.15 -21.57 -9.45
N PHE A 48 -38.45 -21.69 -8.15
CA PHE A 48 -39.81 -21.97 -7.68
C PHE A 48 -40.78 -20.82 -7.97
N ILE A 49 -40.29 -19.58 -8.00
CA ILE A 49 -41.05 -18.41 -8.45
C ILE A 49 -41.58 -18.65 -9.88
N SER A 50 -40.72 -19.13 -10.78
CA SER A 50 -41.12 -19.47 -12.16
C SER A 50 -42.13 -20.61 -12.23
N VAL A 51 -42.04 -21.59 -11.31
CA VAL A 51 -43.04 -22.67 -11.22
C VAL A 51 -44.39 -22.12 -10.72
N CYS A 52 -44.41 -21.16 -9.79
CA CYS A 52 -45.64 -20.48 -9.37
C CYS A 52 -46.29 -19.74 -10.54
N TYR A 53 -45.50 -18.99 -11.33
CA TYR A 53 -46.01 -18.34 -12.55
C TYR A 53 -46.64 -19.33 -13.54
N LYS A 54 -45.99 -20.44 -13.83
CA LYS A 54 -46.54 -21.52 -14.66
C LYS A 54 -47.90 -21.95 -14.15
N LYS A 55 -48.03 -22.29 -12.86
CA LYS A 55 -49.27 -22.77 -12.26
C LYS A 55 -50.37 -21.72 -12.29
N ILE A 56 -50.08 -20.45 -12.04
CA ILE A 56 -51.03 -19.34 -12.12
C ILE A 56 -51.64 -19.28 -13.54
N VAL A 57 -50.79 -19.30 -14.56
CA VAL A 57 -51.26 -19.22 -15.96
C VAL A 57 -52.08 -20.45 -16.35
N ASP A 58 -51.63 -21.65 -15.97
CA ASP A 58 -52.35 -22.90 -16.28
C ASP A 58 -53.74 -22.90 -15.62
N TYR A 59 -53.88 -22.49 -14.37
CA TYR A 59 -55.18 -22.42 -13.68
C TYR A 59 -56.10 -21.34 -14.23
N ILE A 60 -55.57 -20.20 -14.69
CA ILE A 60 -56.38 -19.13 -15.35
C ILE A 60 -56.94 -19.64 -16.68
N ILE A 61 -56.16 -20.36 -17.48
CA ILE A 61 -56.58 -20.86 -18.79
C ILE A 61 -57.62 -21.97 -18.65
N VAL A 62 -57.47 -22.86 -17.67
CA VAL A 62 -58.41 -23.95 -17.42
C VAL A 62 -59.72 -23.44 -16.83
N GLY A 63 -59.77 -22.22 -16.31
CA GLY A 63 -60.99 -21.62 -15.76
C GLY A 63 -61.50 -22.24 -14.46
N ASN A 64 -60.71 -23.07 -13.78
CA ASN A 64 -61.10 -23.83 -12.62
C ASN A 64 -60.60 -23.14 -11.31
N ASN A 65 -61.58 -22.73 -10.47
CA ASN A 65 -61.39 -22.45 -9.06
C ASN A 65 -60.47 -21.26 -8.72
N ILE A 66 -61.03 -20.04 -8.75
CA ILE A 66 -60.37 -18.78 -8.38
C ILE A 66 -59.62 -18.86 -7.06
N SER A 67 -60.14 -19.60 -6.07
CA SER A 67 -59.51 -19.81 -4.76
C SER A 67 -58.09 -20.45 -4.86
N LYS A 68 -57.91 -21.40 -5.81
CA LYS A 68 -56.59 -22.02 -6.01
C LYS A 68 -55.59 -21.04 -6.63
N VAL A 69 -56.05 -20.17 -7.52
CA VAL A 69 -55.20 -19.10 -8.10
C VAL A 69 -54.73 -18.14 -7.03
N TYR A 70 -55.63 -17.69 -6.14
CA TYR A 70 -55.28 -16.83 -5.01
C TYR A 70 -54.26 -17.46 -4.06
N ASN A 71 -54.42 -18.76 -3.75
CA ASN A 71 -53.46 -19.45 -2.87
C ASN A 71 -52.07 -19.53 -3.51
N ILE A 72 -51.99 -19.73 -4.82
CA ILE A 72 -50.66 -19.74 -5.52
C ILE A 72 -50.06 -18.36 -5.60
N ILE A 73 -50.86 -17.31 -5.85
CA ILE A 73 -50.42 -15.92 -5.82
C ILE A 73 -49.89 -15.58 -4.41
N PHE A 74 -50.57 -16.00 -3.37
CA PHE A 74 -50.12 -15.80 -1.99
C PHE A 74 -48.79 -16.53 -1.72
N SER A 75 -48.65 -17.78 -2.15
CA SER A 75 -47.40 -18.53 -2.05
C SER A 75 -46.26 -17.86 -2.84
N TYR A 76 -46.54 -17.37 -4.02
CA TYR A 76 -45.58 -16.61 -4.83
C TYR A 76 -45.07 -15.37 -4.09
N ILE A 77 -45.99 -14.57 -3.51
CA ILE A 77 -45.63 -13.34 -2.77
C ILE A 77 -44.76 -13.71 -1.55
N ILE A 78 -45.12 -14.76 -0.81
CA ILE A 78 -44.34 -15.21 0.34
C ILE A 78 -42.91 -15.58 -0.09
N ILE A 79 -42.76 -16.38 -1.16
CA ILE A 79 -41.44 -16.80 -1.63
C ILE A 79 -40.66 -15.56 -2.12
N GLN A 80 -41.29 -14.66 -2.85
CA GLN A 80 -40.66 -13.43 -3.35
C GLN A 80 -40.13 -12.56 -2.19
N VAL A 81 -40.99 -12.27 -1.20
CA VAL A 81 -40.63 -11.47 -0.02
C VAL A 81 -39.50 -12.16 0.77
N PHE A 82 -39.57 -13.49 0.89
CA PHE A 82 -38.54 -14.25 1.61
C PHE A 82 -37.18 -14.18 0.89
N VAL A 83 -37.14 -14.28 -0.43
CA VAL A 83 -35.92 -14.11 -1.24
C VAL A 83 -35.36 -12.70 -1.07
N GLU A 84 -36.21 -11.65 -1.15
CA GLU A 84 -35.77 -10.26 -0.96
C GLU A 84 -35.22 -10.00 0.44
N ILE A 85 -35.83 -10.61 1.47
CA ILE A 85 -35.28 -10.53 2.86
C ILE A 85 -33.92 -11.20 2.95
N ILE A 86 -33.74 -12.38 2.34
CA ILE A 86 -32.45 -13.08 2.32
C ILE A 86 -31.39 -12.25 1.60
N GLU A 87 -31.71 -11.66 0.45
CA GLU A 87 -30.79 -10.80 -0.30
C GLU A 87 -30.39 -9.56 0.52
N ASN A 88 -31.33 -8.90 1.19
CA ASN A 88 -31.03 -7.75 2.06
C ASN A 88 -30.18 -8.15 3.29
N ILE A 89 -30.43 -9.32 3.88
CA ILE A 89 -29.59 -9.84 4.96
C ILE A 89 -28.18 -10.14 4.45
N SER A 90 -28.04 -10.71 3.25
CA SER A 90 -26.73 -10.94 2.62
C SER A 90 -25.95 -9.64 2.44
N VAL A 91 -26.58 -8.58 1.88
CA VAL A 91 -25.97 -7.26 1.73
C VAL A 91 -25.50 -6.68 3.08
N TYR A 92 -26.31 -6.82 4.13
CA TYR A 92 -25.92 -6.39 5.49
C TYR A 92 -24.70 -7.17 6.03
N ILE A 93 -24.67 -8.49 5.82
CA ILE A 93 -23.55 -9.34 6.23
C ILE A 93 -22.28 -8.97 5.47
N ASP A 94 -22.40 -8.73 4.16
CA ASP A 94 -21.27 -8.31 3.33
C ASP A 94 -20.71 -6.96 3.80
N ALA A 95 -21.56 -5.96 4.06
CA ALA A 95 -21.13 -4.68 4.59
C ALA A 95 -20.40 -4.80 5.93
N LYS A 96 -20.89 -5.68 6.83
CA LYS A 96 -20.24 -5.94 8.13
C LYS A 96 -18.91 -6.65 7.97
N LYS A 97 -18.85 -7.64 7.10
CA LYS A 97 -17.63 -8.36 6.72
C LYS A 97 -16.57 -7.37 6.22
N ASP A 98 -16.96 -6.43 5.34
CA ASP A 98 -16.08 -5.43 4.76
C ASP A 98 -15.42 -4.56 5.83
N LEU A 99 -16.18 -4.09 6.80
CA LEU A 99 -15.66 -3.26 7.90
C LEU A 99 -14.64 -4.02 8.77
N GLU A 100 -14.96 -5.25 9.17
CA GLU A 100 -14.10 -6.09 10.01
C GLU A 100 -12.79 -6.45 9.29
N LEU A 101 -12.89 -6.85 8.02
CA LEU A 101 -11.71 -7.18 7.21
C LEU A 101 -10.81 -5.97 6.98
N ASN A 102 -11.39 -4.80 6.66
CA ASN A 102 -10.61 -3.59 6.47
C ASN A 102 -9.75 -3.28 7.69
N HIS A 103 -10.38 -3.30 8.86
CA HIS A 103 -9.67 -3.09 10.12
C HIS A 103 -8.55 -4.12 10.33
N PHE A 104 -8.88 -5.41 10.17
CA PHE A 104 -7.91 -6.49 10.33
C PHE A 104 -6.74 -6.39 9.34
N PHE A 105 -7.04 -6.10 8.08
CA PHE A 105 -6.04 -5.97 7.02
C PHE A 105 -5.08 -4.80 7.27
N CYS A 106 -5.62 -3.62 7.61
CA CYS A 106 -4.80 -2.47 7.98
C CYS A 106 -3.88 -2.78 9.17
N CYS A 107 -4.38 -3.46 10.19
CA CYS A 107 -3.57 -3.87 11.34
C CYS A 107 -2.45 -4.84 10.95
N GLN A 108 -2.72 -5.82 10.08
CA GLN A 108 -1.69 -6.78 9.62
C GLN A 108 -0.63 -6.11 8.75
N ILE A 109 -1.02 -5.23 7.83
CA ILE A 109 -0.08 -4.46 7.01
C ILE A 109 0.80 -3.58 7.90
N ASN A 110 0.19 -2.81 8.81
CA ASN A 110 0.93 -1.93 9.70
C ASN A 110 1.91 -2.71 10.59
N ASN A 111 1.50 -3.87 11.12
CA ASN A 111 2.37 -4.75 11.89
C ASN A 111 3.52 -5.33 11.05
N LYS A 112 3.27 -5.65 9.77
CA LYS A 112 4.34 -6.10 8.87
C LYS A 112 5.29 -4.95 8.54
N ILE A 113 4.76 -3.75 8.19
CA ILE A 113 5.57 -2.56 7.87
C ILE A 113 6.50 -2.21 9.04
N SER A 114 6.01 -2.26 10.28
CA SER A 114 6.82 -1.94 11.46
C SER A 114 8.00 -2.91 11.69
N LYS A 115 7.95 -4.10 11.09
CA LYS A 115 9.00 -5.13 11.21
C LYS A 115 9.95 -5.20 10.01
N ILE A 116 9.61 -4.56 8.90
CA ILE A 116 10.44 -4.55 7.69
C ILE A 116 11.73 -3.78 7.98
N ARG A 117 12.87 -4.31 7.51
CA ARG A 117 14.17 -3.64 7.60
C ARG A 117 14.14 -2.31 6.86
N LEU A 118 14.71 -1.27 7.49
CA LEU A 118 14.73 0.09 6.92
C LEU A 118 15.43 0.15 5.55
N GLU A 119 16.46 -0.66 5.32
CA GLU A 119 17.15 -0.76 4.01
C GLU A 119 16.22 -1.13 2.85
N ASN A 120 15.15 -1.88 3.13
CA ASN A 120 14.17 -2.29 2.12
C ASN A 120 13.34 -1.12 1.59
N PHE A 121 13.20 -0.02 2.35
CA PHE A 121 12.49 1.19 1.89
C PHE A 121 13.28 1.95 0.82
N GLU A 122 14.60 1.81 0.79
CA GLU A 122 15.47 2.38 -0.26
C GLU A 122 15.49 1.51 -1.54
N ASN A 123 14.97 0.29 -1.47
CA ASN A 123 14.87 -0.58 -2.64
C ASN A 123 13.65 -0.19 -3.48
N THR A 124 13.90 0.31 -4.68
CA THR A 124 12.84 0.78 -5.61
C THR A 124 11.76 -0.27 -5.87
N LYS A 125 12.10 -1.56 -5.90
CA LYS A 125 11.12 -2.64 -6.11
C LYS A 125 10.21 -2.82 -4.90
N VAL A 126 10.76 -2.72 -3.69
CA VAL A 126 9.99 -2.81 -2.44
C VAL A 126 9.13 -1.58 -2.27
N PHE A 127 9.68 -0.40 -2.55
CA PHE A 127 8.92 0.86 -2.53
C PHE A 127 7.75 0.85 -3.53
N ASP A 128 7.96 0.38 -4.75
CA ASP A 128 6.90 0.18 -5.73
C ASP A 128 5.82 -0.79 -5.24
N LEU A 129 6.23 -1.86 -4.54
CA LEU A 129 5.33 -2.86 -3.97
C LEU A 129 4.50 -2.27 -2.82
N LEU A 130 5.13 -1.53 -1.90
CA LEU A 130 4.46 -0.81 -0.82
C LEU A 130 3.44 0.19 -1.35
N ASN A 131 3.81 0.98 -2.36
CA ASN A 131 2.90 1.93 -3.00
C ASN A 131 1.70 1.22 -3.66
N ARG A 132 1.89 0.07 -4.30
CA ARG A 132 0.77 -0.70 -4.84
C ARG A 132 -0.14 -1.21 -3.73
N ILE A 133 0.41 -1.77 -2.66
CA ILE A 133 -0.37 -2.29 -1.54
C ILE A 133 -1.14 -1.19 -0.82
N SER A 134 -0.55 0.00 -0.66
CA SER A 134 -1.24 1.14 -0.05
C SER A 134 -2.37 1.72 -0.94
N GLN A 135 -2.28 1.53 -2.26
CA GLN A 135 -3.32 1.91 -3.22
C GLN A 135 -4.41 0.85 -3.37
N TYR A 136 -4.10 -0.40 -3.02
CA TYR A 136 -5.11 -1.43 -2.93
C TYR A 136 -6.01 -1.11 -1.74
N ASP A 137 -7.22 -0.67 -2.05
CA ASP A 137 -8.28 -0.60 -1.06
C ASP A 137 -8.48 -2.02 -0.49
N SER A 138 -8.77 -2.13 0.79
CA SER A 138 -9.16 -3.38 1.45
C SER A 138 -10.23 -4.17 0.68
N ARG A 139 -11.02 -3.51 -0.16
CA ARG A 139 -11.95 -4.12 -1.10
C ARG A 139 -11.34 -5.23 -1.96
N SER A 140 -10.07 -5.10 -2.35
CA SER A 140 -9.45 -6.10 -3.24
C SER A 140 -9.31 -7.51 -2.62
N ILE A 141 -9.25 -7.64 -1.29
CA ILE A 141 -9.34 -8.95 -0.60
C ILE A 141 -10.80 -9.43 -0.52
N PHE A 142 -11.74 -8.50 -0.35
CA PHE A 142 -13.16 -8.79 -0.33
C PHE A 142 -13.64 -9.33 -1.64
N ASP A 143 -13.20 -8.73 -2.73
CA ASP A 143 -13.54 -9.17 -4.07
C ASP A 143 -13.30 -10.67 -4.25
N PHE A 144 -12.29 -11.25 -3.59
CA PHE A 144 -12.05 -12.70 -3.67
C PHE A 144 -13.20 -13.53 -3.11
N PHE A 145 -13.71 -13.16 -1.97
CA PHE A 145 -14.81 -13.88 -1.33
C PHE A 145 -16.12 -13.62 -2.06
N GLU A 146 -16.34 -12.40 -2.53
CA GLU A 146 -17.46 -12.09 -3.42
C GLU A 146 -17.38 -12.89 -4.72
N TYR A 147 -16.17 -13.09 -5.29
CA TYR A 147 -16.00 -13.94 -6.46
C TYR A 147 -16.34 -15.40 -6.18
N LEU A 148 -16.02 -15.94 -5.01
CA LEU A 148 -16.43 -17.30 -4.65
C LEU A 148 -17.96 -17.43 -4.65
N ASN A 149 -18.66 -16.48 -4.01
CA ASN A 149 -20.12 -16.40 -4.04
C ASN A 149 -20.66 -16.25 -5.47
N ALA A 150 -20.05 -15.36 -6.24
CA ALA A 150 -20.40 -15.06 -7.62
C ALA A 150 -20.13 -16.24 -8.59
N PHE A 151 -19.39 -17.28 -8.18
CA PHE A 151 -19.26 -18.54 -8.93
C PHE A 151 -20.26 -19.59 -8.45
N VAL A 152 -20.48 -19.72 -7.15
CA VAL A 152 -21.33 -20.78 -6.58
C VAL A 152 -22.81 -20.53 -6.91
N SER A 153 -23.33 -19.32 -6.68
CA SER A 153 -24.74 -18.98 -6.90
C SER A 153 -25.21 -19.19 -8.34
N PRO A 154 -24.48 -18.74 -9.39
CA PRO A 154 -24.87 -19.03 -10.78
C PRO A 154 -24.87 -20.51 -11.11
N ILE A 155 -23.90 -21.28 -10.61
CA ILE A 155 -23.86 -22.73 -10.85
C ILE A 155 -25.09 -23.40 -10.26
N VAL A 156 -25.45 -23.08 -9.02
CA VAL A 156 -26.64 -23.61 -8.35
C VAL A 156 -27.90 -23.24 -9.13
N SER A 157 -28.06 -21.99 -9.55
CA SER A 157 -29.17 -21.52 -10.39
C SER A 157 -29.24 -22.26 -11.71
N ILE A 158 -28.13 -22.42 -12.44
CA ILE A 158 -28.08 -23.15 -13.70
C ILE A 158 -28.54 -24.59 -13.52
N VAL A 159 -28.03 -25.28 -12.50
CA VAL A 159 -28.40 -26.67 -12.21
C VAL A 159 -29.89 -26.79 -11.89
N THR A 160 -30.41 -25.92 -11.01
CA THR A 160 -31.81 -25.96 -10.55
C THR A 160 -32.79 -25.66 -11.69
N TYR A 161 -32.53 -24.60 -12.47
CA TYR A 161 -33.36 -24.30 -13.66
C TYR A 161 -33.24 -25.36 -14.73
N SER A 162 -32.05 -25.92 -14.96
CA SER A 162 -31.86 -27.02 -15.91
C SER A 162 -32.68 -28.25 -15.53
N PHE A 163 -32.72 -28.58 -14.24
CA PHE A 163 -33.54 -29.70 -13.74
C PHE A 163 -35.04 -29.45 -13.96
N ILE A 164 -35.54 -28.24 -13.63
CA ILE A 164 -36.96 -27.89 -13.81
C ILE A 164 -37.38 -27.87 -15.30
N VAL A 165 -36.51 -27.34 -16.18
CA VAL A 165 -36.80 -27.26 -17.61
C VAL A 165 -36.64 -28.62 -18.29
N SER A 166 -35.81 -29.52 -17.79
CA SER A 166 -35.64 -30.87 -18.32
C SER A 166 -36.90 -31.73 -18.17
N ASP A 167 -37.78 -31.44 -17.20
CA ASP A 167 -39.09 -32.11 -17.10
C ASP A 167 -39.98 -31.90 -18.35
N ILE A 168 -39.74 -30.84 -19.11
CA ILE A 168 -40.46 -30.51 -20.34
C ILE A 168 -39.76 -31.14 -21.55
N ASN A 169 -38.44 -30.93 -21.60
CA ASN A 169 -37.56 -31.55 -22.61
C ASN A 169 -36.11 -31.55 -22.12
N GLU A 170 -35.51 -32.73 -22.02
CA GLU A 170 -34.11 -32.91 -21.52
C GLU A 170 -33.05 -32.26 -22.40
N TYR A 171 -33.34 -31.97 -23.65
CA TYR A 171 -32.38 -31.33 -24.59
C TYR A 171 -32.27 -29.81 -24.39
N PHE A 172 -33.25 -29.14 -23.80
CA PHE A 172 -33.26 -27.67 -23.67
C PHE A 172 -32.07 -27.13 -22.88
N PRO A 173 -31.78 -27.61 -21.65
CA PRO A 173 -30.60 -27.15 -20.91
C PRO A 173 -29.30 -27.41 -21.65
N PHE A 174 -29.22 -28.58 -22.32
CA PHE A 174 -28.03 -28.96 -23.07
C PHE A 174 -27.76 -28.03 -24.27
N ILE A 175 -28.80 -27.68 -25.04
CA ILE A 175 -28.69 -26.73 -26.16
C ILE A 175 -28.15 -25.37 -25.68
N LEU A 176 -28.63 -24.85 -24.54
CA LEU A 176 -28.18 -23.58 -24.02
C LEU A 176 -26.74 -23.61 -23.49
N ILE A 177 -26.38 -24.65 -22.77
CA ILE A 177 -25.00 -24.80 -22.30
C ILE A 177 -24.05 -24.88 -23.48
N VAL A 178 -24.36 -25.69 -24.48
CA VAL A 178 -23.55 -25.84 -25.71
C VAL A 178 -23.45 -24.51 -26.48
N SER A 179 -24.56 -23.77 -26.61
CA SER A 179 -24.58 -22.47 -27.31
C SER A 179 -23.77 -21.41 -26.60
N SER A 180 -23.51 -21.58 -25.29
CA SER A 180 -22.72 -20.65 -24.46
C SER A 180 -21.21 -20.95 -24.47
N ILE A 181 -20.78 -22.14 -24.90
CA ILE A 181 -19.35 -22.52 -24.97
C ILE A 181 -18.52 -21.56 -25.84
N PRO A 182 -18.98 -21.12 -27.03
CA PRO A 182 -18.25 -20.15 -27.85
C PRO A 182 -18.03 -18.82 -27.12
N ASN A 183 -19.01 -18.36 -26.33
CA ASN A 183 -18.91 -17.15 -25.53
C ASN A 183 -17.82 -17.30 -24.43
N LEU A 184 -17.86 -18.40 -23.69
CA LEU A 184 -16.83 -18.75 -22.70
C LEU A 184 -15.41 -18.73 -23.29
N TYR A 185 -15.21 -19.47 -24.38
CA TYR A 185 -13.91 -19.55 -25.04
C TYR A 185 -13.41 -18.17 -25.50
N TYR A 186 -14.30 -17.38 -26.09
CA TYR A 186 -13.96 -16.07 -26.59
C TYR A 186 -13.63 -15.10 -25.47
N GLN A 187 -14.40 -15.06 -24.39
CA GLN A 187 -14.14 -14.20 -23.23
C GLN A 187 -12.78 -14.51 -22.58
N ILE A 188 -12.43 -15.78 -22.41
CA ILE A 188 -11.12 -16.19 -21.90
C ILE A 188 -9.99 -15.68 -22.81
N LYS A 189 -10.16 -15.79 -24.13
CA LYS A 189 -9.16 -15.30 -25.10
C LYS A 189 -9.03 -13.78 -25.05
N LEU A 190 -10.15 -13.07 -25.00
CA LEU A 190 -10.19 -11.61 -24.96
C LEU A 190 -9.51 -11.06 -23.69
N ASN A 191 -9.77 -11.66 -22.54
CA ASN A 191 -9.16 -11.25 -21.29
C ASN A 191 -7.62 -11.32 -21.35
N ARG A 192 -7.05 -12.35 -21.98
CA ARG A 192 -5.61 -12.45 -22.21
C ARG A 192 -5.07 -11.31 -23.08
N ASP A 193 -5.79 -10.95 -24.13
CA ASP A 193 -5.36 -9.89 -25.05
C ASP A 193 -5.46 -8.51 -24.37
N ILE A 194 -6.50 -8.27 -23.58
CA ILE A 194 -6.65 -7.07 -22.74
C ILE A 194 -5.51 -6.99 -21.72
N TYR A 195 -5.24 -8.07 -20.98
CA TYR A 195 -4.14 -8.12 -20.00
C TYR A 195 -2.78 -7.79 -20.62
N ARG A 196 -2.49 -8.34 -21.81
CA ARG A 196 -1.25 -8.01 -22.54
C ARG A 196 -1.16 -6.53 -22.90
N THR A 197 -2.28 -5.92 -23.26
CA THR A 197 -2.36 -4.50 -23.61
C THR A 197 -2.17 -3.63 -22.36
N ILE A 198 -2.84 -3.94 -21.25
CA ILE A 198 -2.68 -3.25 -19.97
C ILE A 198 -1.21 -3.29 -19.52
N LYS A 199 -0.57 -4.46 -19.58
CA LYS A 199 0.84 -4.60 -19.21
C LYS A 199 1.78 -3.74 -20.07
N LYS A 200 1.48 -3.56 -21.36
CA LYS A 200 2.25 -2.67 -22.25
C LYS A 200 2.03 -1.19 -21.93
N ASP A 201 0.80 -0.82 -21.59
CA ASP A 201 0.40 0.56 -21.35
C ASP A 201 0.74 1.02 -19.91
N THR A 202 1.04 0.10 -18.97
CA THR A 202 1.37 0.40 -17.56
C THR A 202 2.50 1.44 -17.42
N LYS A 203 3.54 1.37 -18.26
CA LYS A 203 4.62 2.38 -18.26
C LYS A 203 4.12 3.77 -18.65
N LYS A 204 3.23 3.84 -19.64
CA LYS A 204 2.64 5.11 -20.10
C LYS A 204 1.71 5.69 -19.04
N GLU A 205 0.90 4.84 -18.41
CA GLU A 205 0.01 5.25 -17.31
C GLU A 205 0.79 5.79 -16.11
N ARG A 206 1.91 5.18 -15.74
CA ARG A 206 2.82 5.71 -14.69
C ARG A 206 3.39 7.09 -15.06
N LEU A 207 3.80 7.28 -16.31
CA LEU A 207 4.29 8.58 -16.78
C LEU A 207 3.17 9.64 -16.76
N ILE A 208 1.95 9.27 -17.15
CA ILE A 208 0.78 10.16 -17.06
C ILE A 208 0.52 10.55 -15.61
N GLN A 209 0.49 9.58 -14.69
CA GLN A 209 0.29 9.85 -13.26
C GLN A 209 1.38 10.77 -12.69
N ASN A 210 2.64 10.56 -13.06
CA ASN A 210 3.75 11.43 -12.66
C ASN A 210 3.57 12.86 -13.20
N PHE A 211 3.24 13.03 -14.48
CA PHE A 211 2.97 14.37 -15.01
C PHE A 211 1.75 15.04 -14.40
N VAL A 212 0.70 14.26 -14.09
CA VAL A 212 -0.47 14.77 -13.36
C VAL A 212 -0.07 15.20 -11.95
N SER A 213 0.75 14.42 -11.24
CA SER A 213 1.22 14.81 -9.90
C SER A 213 2.05 16.10 -9.94
N VAL A 214 2.90 16.28 -10.96
CA VAL A 214 3.64 17.54 -11.14
C VAL A 214 2.70 18.74 -11.31
N LEU A 215 1.56 18.57 -11.99
CA LEU A 215 0.58 19.65 -12.16
C LEU A 215 -0.30 19.91 -10.95
N THR A 216 -0.51 18.90 -10.10
CA THR A 216 -1.52 18.94 -9.01
C THR A 216 -0.92 19.08 -7.61
N THR A 217 0.36 18.73 -7.40
CA THR A 217 0.97 18.82 -6.08
C THR A 217 1.57 20.20 -5.84
N ARG A 218 1.50 20.64 -4.59
CA ARG A 218 1.96 21.96 -4.17
C ARG A 218 3.47 22.16 -4.35
N GLU A 219 4.23 21.10 -4.20
CA GLU A 219 5.70 21.14 -4.31
C GLU A 219 6.16 21.70 -5.65
N PHE A 220 5.51 21.28 -6.74
CA PHE A 220 5.85 21.71 -8.10
C PHE A 220 5.10 22.96 -8.58
N ALA A 221 4.02 23.36 -7.86
CA ALA A 221 3.11 24.41 -8.32
C ALA A 221 3.79 25.75 -8.60
N LYS A 222 4.84 26.10 -7.84
CA LYS A 222 5.61 27.34 -8.01
C LYS A 222 6.42 27.31 -9.30
N GLU A 223 7.18 26.24 -9.54
CA GLU A 223 8.01 26.08 -10.74
C GLU A 223 7.17 25.93 -12.01
N VAL A 224 6.11 25.12 -11.94
CA VAL A 224 5.18 24.93 -13.05
C VAL A 224 4.61 26.26 -13.54
N ARG A 225 4.28 27.16 -12.62
CA ARG A 225 3.75 28.50 -12.97
C ARG A 225 4.85 29.48 -13.36
N LEU A 226 6.00 29.45 -12.67
CA LEU A 226 7.12 30.35 -12.95
C LEU A 226 7.67 30.14 -14.37
N PHE A 227 7.75 28.90 -14.80
CA PHE A 227 8.27 28.52 -16.12
C PHE A 227 7.16 28.28 -17.16
N ASP A 228 5.88 28.55 -16.83
CA ASP A 228 4.72 28.34 -17.70
C ASP A 228 4.66 26.92 -18.32
N LEU A 229 4.83 25.90 -17.48
CA LEU A 229 4.94 24.51 -17.91
C LEU A 229 3.60 23.79 -18.07
N ILE A 230 2.46 24.48 -17.84
CA ILE A 230 1.13 23.87 -17.87
C ILE A 230 0.88 23.23 -19.25
N ASP A 231 1.06 23.99 -20.32
CA ASP A 231 0.82 23.53 -21.69
C ASP A 231 1.82 22.43 -22.09
N TYR A 232 3.07 22.53 -21.64
CA TYR A 232 4.09 21.51 -21.90
C TYR A 232 3.70 20.14 -21.33
N PHE A 233 3.32 20.08 -20.05
CA PHE A 233 2.92 18.82 -19.42
C PHE A 233 1.55 18.34 -19.91
N SER A 234 0.59 19.26 -20.13
CA SER A 234 -0.73 18.93 -20.68
C SER A 234 -0.63 18.27 -22.04
N ASN A 235 0.19 18.82 -22.96
CA ASN A 235 0.44 18.24 -24.27
C ASN A 235 1.09 16.85 -24.17
N LYS A 236 2.07 16.67 -23.27
CA LYS A 236 2.68 15.34 -23.04
C LYS A 236 1.67 14.31 -22.49
N ILE A 237 0.82 14.72 -21.55
CA ILE A 237 -0.25 13.89 -21.01
C ILE A 237 -1.22 13.51 -22.13
N GLU A 238 -1.63 14.47 -22.95
CA GLU A 238 -2.57 14.25 -24.05
C GLU A 238 -2.03 13.24 -25.07
N LEU A 239 -0.79 13.40 -25.53
CA LEU A 239 -0.15 12.45 -26.45
C LEU A 239 -0.13 11.02 -25.90
N LEU A 240 0.25 10.85 -24.63
CA LEU A 240 0.28 9.54 -23.99
C LEU A 240 -1.14 8.96 -23.80
N ARG A 241 -2.12 9.81 -23.43
CA ARG A 241 -3.52 9.43 -23.27
C ARG A 241 -4.16 9.01 -24.58
N ILE A 242 -3.88 9.70 -25.69
CA ILE A 242 -4.38 9.34 -27.01
C ILE A 242 -3.96 7.91 -27.37
N ASP A 243 -2.68 7.58 -27.17
CA ASP A 243 -2.16 6.23 -27.45
C ASP A 243 -2.86 5.15 -26.59
N VAL A 244 -2.96 5.39 -25.27
CA VAL A 244 -3.64 4.46 -24.35
C VAL A 244 -5.12 4.35 -24.71
N TYR A 245 -5.79 5.47 -25.02
CA TYR A 245 -7.18 5.51 -25.42
C TYR A 245 -7.44 4.72 -26.71
N HIS A 246 -6.58 4.90 -27.74
CA HIS A 246 -6.72 4.14 -28.99
C HIS A 246 -6.62 2.63 -28.78
N ASN A 247 -5.69 2.18 -27.94
CA ASN A 247 -5.55 0.78 -27.59
C ASN A 247 -6.79 0.24 -26.85
N LYS A 248 -7.25 0.96 -25.82
CA LYS A 248 -8.46 0.61 -25.05
C LYS A 248 -9.70 0.59 -25.96
N ARG A 249 -9.89 1.64 -26.76
CA ARG A 249 -11.03 1.74 -27.70
C ARG A 249 -11.06 0.59 -28.71
N LYS A 250 -9.91 0.26 -29.29
CA LYS A 250 -9.81 -0.86 -30.25
C LYS A 250 -10.25 -2.17 -29.61
N ASN A 251 -9.77 -2.46 -28.41
CA ASN A 251 -10.12 -3.67 -27.67
C ASN A 251 -11.62 -3.69 -27.33
N GLU A 252 -12.18 -2.56 -26.86
CA GLU A 252 -13.61 -2.46 -26.53
C GLU A 252 -14.51 -2.63 -27.76
N ILE A 253 -14.18 -2.00 -28.87
CA ILE A 253 -14.95 -2.17 -30.13
C ILE A 253 -14.92 -3.65 -30.58
N GLN A 254 -13.76 -4.30 -30.49
CA GLN A 254 -13.67 -5.72 -30.84
C GLN A 254 -14.50 -6.58 -29.88
N ARG A 255 -14.49 -6.27 -28.58
CA ARG A 255 -15.28 -6.94 -27.55
C ARG A 255 -16.77 -6.82 -27.85
N ILE A 256 -17.25 -5.58 -28.07
CA ILE A 256 -18.68 -5.32 -28.36
C ILE A 256 -19.12 -6.06 -29.61
N LYS A 257 -18.39 -5.93 -30.74
CA LYS A 257 -18.75 -6.57 -31.99
C LYS A 257 -18.91 -8.10 -31.86
N LYS A 258 -17.98 -8.75 -31.17
CA LYS A 258 -18.00 -10.19 -30.99
C LYS A 258 -19.04 -10.64 -29.96
N ASN A 259 -19.22 -9.89 -28.86
CA ASN A 259 -20.28 -10.15 -27.91
C ASN A 259 -21.66 -10.08 -28.58
N CYS A 260 -21.89 -9.08 -29.43
CA CYS A 260 -23.16 -9.01 -30.20
C CYS A 260 -23.39 -10.25 -31.04
N VAL A 261 -22.38 -10.73 -31.76
CA VAL A 261 -22.52 -11.95 -32.56
C VAL A 261 -22.84 -13.19 -31.70
N LEU A 262 -22.15 -13.33 -30.57
CA LEU A 262 -22.34 -14.45 -29.65
C LEU A 262 -23.72 -14.43 -28.98
N GLN A 263 -24.18 -13.22 -28.57
CA GLN A 263 -25.53 -13.04 -28.04
C GLN A 263 -26.61 -13.37 -29.08
N VAL A 264 -26.40 -13.04 -30.36
CA VAL A 264 -27.32 -13.44 -31.42
C VAL A 264 -27.42 -14.98 -31.52
N VAL A 265 -26.28 -15.69 -31.42
CA VAL A 265 -26.29 -17.17 -31.44
C VAL A 265 -27.06 -17.73 -30.24
N GLN A 266 -26.85 -17.19 -29.05
CA GLN A 266 -27.59 -17.60 -27.84
C GLN A 266 -29.09 -17.32 -27.96
N ASN A 267 -29.47 -16.13 -28.45
CA ASN A 267 -30.87 -15.77 -28.65
C ASN A 267 -31.55 -16.64 -29.72
N ILE A 268 -30.88 -17.01 -30.83
CA ILE A 268 -31.40 -17.95 -31.82
C ILE A 268 -31.66 -19.31 -31.16
N SER A 269 -30.76 -19.81 -30.33
CA SER A 269 -30.95 -21.07 -29.61
C SER A 269 -32.16 -21.00 -28.66
N MET A 270 -32.33 -19.88 -27.96
CA MET A 270 -33.50 -19.65 -27.09
C MET A 270 -34.79 -19.60 -27.87
N ILE A 271 -34.82 -18.88 -29.01
CA ILE A 271 -35.99 -18.78 -29.89
C ILE A 271 -36.36 -20.18 -30.44
N ALA A 272 -35.39 -21.00 -30.86
CA ALA A 272 -35.64 -22.36 -31.33
C ALA A 272 -36.31 -23.21 -30.23
N CYS A 273 -35.85 -23.13 -28.99
CA CYS A 273 -36.47 -23.84 -27.86
C CYS A 273 -37.92 -23.36 -27.62
N LEU A 274 -38.16 -22.06 -27.70
CA LEU A 274 -39.52 -21.49 -27.54
C LEU A 274 -40.45 -21.88 -28.67
N MET A 275 -39.99 -21.86 -29.93
CA MET A 275 -40.79 -22.32 -31.09
C MET A 275 -41.16 -23.80 -30.96
N TYR A 276 -40.20 -24.62 -30.51
CA TYR A 276 -40.50 -26.04 -30.26
C TYR A 276 -41.52 -26.21 -29.14
N THR A 277 -41.37 -25.48 -28.03
CA THR A 277 -42.36 -25.50 -26.93
C THR A 277 -43.73 -25.06 -27.41
N THR A 278 -43.82 -24.03 -28.24
CA THR A 278 -45.07 -23.57 -28.85
C THR A 278 -45.70 -24.67 -29.68
N SER A 279 -44.92 -25.39 -30.52
CA SER A 279 -45.46 -26.51 -31.32
C SER A 279 -46.02 -27.62 -30.43
N LEU A 280 -45.39 -27.95 -29.29
CA LEU A 280 -45.89 -28.92 -28.32
C LEU A 280 -47.22 -28.48 -27.67
N ILE A 281 -47.40 -27.18 -27.45
CA ILE A 281 -48.65 -26.60 -26.90
C ILE A 281 -49.77 -26.77 -27.91
N PHE A 282 -49.56 -26.42 -29.21
CA PHE A 282 -50.55 -26.62 -30.26
C PHE A 282 -50.92 -28.07 -30.46
N GLN A 283 -49.98 -29.02 -30.24
CA GLN A 283 -50.22 -30.44 -30.22
C GLN A 283 -50.92 -30.94 -28.93
N ARG A 284 -51.25 -30.04 -28.01
CA ARG A 284 -51.83 -30.34 -26.66
C ARG A 284 -50.99 -31.31 -25.82
N ARG A 285 -49.69 -31.38 -26.06
CA ARG A 285 -48.75 -32.21 -25.29
C ARG A 285 -48.24 -31.52 -24.03
N THR A 286 -48.29 -30.20 -23.98
CA THR A 286 -47.82 -29.40 -22.83
C THR A 286 -48.79 -28.26 -22.58
N SER A 287 -48.73 -27.66 -21.36
CA SER A 287 -49.56 -26.52 -20.98
C SER A 287 -48.92 -25.19 -21.43
N VAL A 288 -49.76 -24.13 -21.53
CA VAL A 288 -49.27 -22.77 -21.84
C VAL A 288 -48.35 -22.23 -20.76
N GLY A 289 -48.59 -22.60 -19.47
CA GLY A 289 -47.69 -22.25 -18.38
C GLY A 289 -46.25 -22.77 -18.58
N ASN A 290 -46.07 -23.89 -19.31
CA ASN A 290 -44.77 -24.41 -19.66
C ASN A 290 -43.96 -23.48 -20.58
N PHE A 291 -44.63 -22.68 -21.43
CA PHE A 291 -43.95 -21.68 -22.26
C PHE A 291 -43.27 -20.60 -21.36
N ILE A 292 -43.97 -20.12 -20.31
CA ILE A 292 -43.41 -19.14 -19.37
C ILE A 292 -42.29 -19.75 -18.56
N LEU A 293 -42.45 -21.01 -18.12
CA LEU A 293 -41.42 -21.70 -17.37
C LEU A 293 -40.14 -21.89 -18.20
N VAL A 294 -40.26 -22.31 -19.44
CA VAL A 294 -39.16 -22.47 -20.39
C VAL A 294 -38.51 -21.10 -20.65
N TYR A 295 -39.28 -20.07 -20.94
CA TYR A 295 -38.75 -18.72 -21.18
C TYR A 295 -37.93 -18.19 -20.01
N ASN A 296 -38.50 -18.23 -18.80
CA ASN A 296 -37.80 -17.77 -17.59
C ASN A 296 -36.59 -18.64 -17.27
N GLY A 297 -36.69 -19.94 -17.39
CA GLY A 297 -35.58 -20.85 -17.16
C GLY A 297 -34.43 -20.64 -18.12
N LEU A 298 -34.70 -20.56 -19.43
CA LEU A 298 -33.71 -20.31 -20.46
C LEU A 298 -33.03 -18.94 -20.27
N LYS A 299 -33.81 -17.89 -19.97
CA LYS A 299 -33.31 -16.56 -19.69
C LYS A 299 -32.39 -16.54 -18.46
N SER A 300 -32.80 -17.19 -17.37
CA SER A 300 -32.02 -17.29 -16.15
C SER A 300 -30.72 -18.07 -16.38
N VAL A 301 -30.75 -19.20 -17.07
CA VAL A 301 -29.53 -19.95 -17.41
C VAL A 301 -28.56 -19.09 -18.22
N THR A 302 -29.04 -18.37 -19.24
CA THR A 302 -28.20 -17.47 -20.02
C THR A 302 -27.57 -16.36 -19.17
N GLN A 303 -28.38 -15.71 -18.35
CA GLN A 303 -27.89 -14.63 -17.44
C GLN A 303 -26.85 -15.15 -16.45
N ASN A 304 -27.07 -16.31 -15.83
CA ASN A 304 -26.13 -16.90 -14.90
C ASN A 304 -24.82 -17.35 -15.57
N ILE A 305 -24.87 -17.82 -16.83
CA ILE A 305 -23.67 -18.08 -17.61
C ILE A 305 -22.90 -16.79 -17.89
N ASP A 306 -23.58 -15.71 -18.24
CA ASP A 306 -22.93 -14.40 -18.46
C ASP A 306 -22.31 -13.84 -17.18
N ILE A 307 -22.97 -13.98 -16.02
CA ILE A 307 -22.41 -13.62 -14.70
C ILE A 307 -21.15 -14.46 -14.44
N PHE A 308 -21.22 -15.77 -14.60
CA PHE A 308 -20.08 -16.67 -14.42
C PHE A 308 -18.89 -16.28 -15.30
N VAL A 309 -19.16 -16.01 -16.59
CA VAL A 309 -18.14 -15.57 -17.56
C VAL A 309 -17.53 -14.22 -17.20
N ASN A 310 -18.35 -13.27 -16.75
CA ASN A 310 -17.87 -11.97 -16.34
C ASN A 310 -16.99 -12.04 -15.09
N ASN A 311 -17.30 -12.93 -14.15
CA ASN A 311 -16.48 -13.13 -12.95
C ASN A 311 -15.12 -13.76 -13.25
N LEU A 312 -14.99 -14.53 -14.35
CA LEU A 312 -13.68 -15.03 -14.79
C LEU A 312 -12.67 -13.92 -15.14
N LYS A 313 -13.14 -12.71 -15.50
CA LYS A 313 -12.24 -11.56 -15.77
C LYS A 313 -11.51 -11.10 -14.53
N ASN A 314 -12.20 -11.12 -13.41
CA ASN A 314 -11.74 -10.57 -12.16
C ASN A 314 -10.68 -11.46 -11.47
N ILE A 315 -10.61 -12.74 -11.90
CA ILE A 315 -9.59 -13.68 -11.36
C ILE A 315 -8.16 -13.21 -11.68
N ASP A 316 -7.92 -12.65 -12.85
CA ASP A 316 -6.58 -12.23 -13.26
C ASP A 316 -6.12 -10.99 -12.43
N ASP A 317 -7.02 -10.04 -12.17
CA ASP A 317 -6.73 -8.87 -11.34
C ASP A 317 -6.50 -9.30 -9.88
N PHE A 318 -7.33 -10.19 -9.38
CA PHE A 318 -7.16 -10.79 -8.06
C PHE A 318 -5.84 -11.55 -7.92
N TYR A 319 -5.44 -12.32 -8.95
CA TYR A 319 -4.16 -13.03 -8.93
C TYR A 319 -2.97 -12.07 -8.75
N LEU A 320 -2.96 -10.94 -9.44
CA LEU A 320 -1.91 -9.92 -9.31
C LEU A 320 -1.86 -9.36 -7.90
N TYR A 321 -3.02 -9.04 -7.35
CA TYR A 321 -3.14 -8.54 -5.99
C TYR A 321 -2.62 -9.54 -4.94
N VAL A 322 -3.07 -10.79 -5.02
CA VAL A 322 -2.60 -11.86 -4.11
C VAL A 322 -1.10 -12.07 -4.24
N LYS A 323 -0.57 -12.01 -5.46
CA LYS A 323 0.87 -12.10 -5.69
C LYS A 323 1.63 -10.95 -5.02
N ASP A 324 1.19 -9.71 -5.23
CA ASP A 324 1.81 -8.54 -4.60
C ASP A 324 1.76 -8.65 -3.06
N LEU A 325 0.65 -9.13 -2.52
CA LEU A 325 0.51 -9.37 -1.09
C LEU A 325 1.48 -10.46 -0.56
N PHE A 326 1.65 -11.56 -1.31
CA PHE A 326 2.64 -12.59 -0.95
C PHE A 326 4.07 -12.08 -1.05
N ASP A 327 4.37 -11.33 -2.11
CA ASP A 327 5.68 -10.72 -2.29
C ASP A 327 5.98 -9.77 -1.11
N PHE A 328 4.99 -8.98 -0.67
CA PHE A 328 5.10 -8.12 0.51
C PHE A 328 5.31 -8.89 1.82
N MET A 329 4.50 -9.93 2.06
CA MET A 329 4.63 -10.74 3.26
C MET A 329 5.95 -11.52 3.32
N SER A 330 6.58 -11.76 2.16
CA SER A 330 7.88 -12.42 2.06
C SER A 330 9.08 -11.50 2.28
N ILE A 331 8.87 -10.17 2.38
CA ILE A 331 9.95 -9.23 2.68
C ILE A 331 10.56 -9.58 4.05
N GLU A 332 11.87 -9.59 4.11
CA GLU A 332 12.62 -9.90 5.33
C GLU A 332 12.30 -8.93 6.46
N GLU A 333 12.02 -9.49 7.63
CA GLU A 333 11.79 -8.75 8.86
C GLU A 333 13.10 -8.58 9.62
N ASN A 334 13.18 -7.56 10.47
CA ASN A 334 14.24 -7.48 11.47
C ASN A 334 14.18 -8.71 12.37
N PRO A 335 15.32 -9.36 12.67
CA PRO A 335 15.33 -10.41 13.66
C PRO A 335 14.82 -9.87 15.00
N CYS A 336 13.71 -10.44 15.49
CA CYS A 336 13.06 -10.03 16.74
C CYS A 336 13.70 -10.66 18.00
N GLU A 337 14.82 -11.33 17.90
CA GLU A 337 15.46 -11.95 19.05
C GLU A 337 16.56 -11.02 19.57
N ASP A 338 16.25 -10.35 20.68
CA ASP A 338 17.24 -9.69 21.53
C ASP A 338 18.12 -10.79 22.17
N ILE A 339 19.24 -11.09 21.56
CA ILE A 339 20.16 -12.11 22.03
C ILE A 339 20.87 -11.64 23.32
N GLU A 340 21.12 -10.34 23.46
CA GLU A 340 21.66 -9.72 24.67
C GLU A 340 21.00 -8.36 24.95
N LYS A 341 20.83 -8.00 26.24
CA LYS A 341 20.24 -6.70 26.63
C LYS A 341 21.29 -5.61 26.67
N LEU A 342 21.29 -4.71 25.68
CA LEU A 342 22.06 -3.48 25.71
C LEU A 342 21.42 -2.51 26.73
N LYS A 343 22.11 -2.20 27.82
CA LYS A 343 21.61 -1.29 28.88
C LYS A 343 22.08 0.16 28.70
N GLU A 344 23.21 0.35 28.07
CA GLU A 344 23.85 1.66 27.84
C GLU A 344 24.78 1.56 26.61
N ILE A 345 25.06 2.69 25.98
CA ILE A 345 26.04 2.79 24.91
C ILE A 345 27.32 3.42 25.49
N ARG A 346 28.42 2.62 25.55
CA ARG A 346 29.73 3.09 26.02
C ARG A 346 30.67 3.38 24.87
N ASP A 347 30.67 2.50 23.88
CA ASP A 347 31.54 2.60 22.71
C ASP A 347 30.87 2.08 21.44
N ILE A 348 31.26 2.69 20.33
CA ILE A 348 30.89 2.27 18.97
C ILE A 348 32.19 2.07 18.21
N GLU A 349 32.38 0.85 17.67
CA GLU A 349 33.57 0.49 16.90
C GLU A 349 33.19 0.12 15.46
N LEU A 350 33.80 0.80 14.50
CA LEU A 350 33.72 0.46 13.08
C LEU A 350 34.97 -0.31 12.70
N LYS A 351 34.81 -1.54 12.16
CA LYS A 351 35.92 -2.39 11.71
C LYS A 351 35.86 -2.59 10.21
N ASN A 352 36.76 -1.91 9.49
CA ASN A 352 36.91 -2.02 8.02
C ASN A 352 35.58 -1.87 7.27
N VAL A 353 34.73 -0.95 7.71
CA VAL A 353 33.39 -0.75 7.18
C VAL A 353 33.44 -0.19 5.78
N SER A 354 32.79 -0.89 4.85
CA SER A 354 32.57 -0.44 3.48
C SER A 354 31.08 -0.57 3.12
N PHE A 355 30.60 0.34 2.29
CA PHE A 355 29.20 0.31 1.84
C PHE A 355 29.07 0.75 0.39
N LYS A 356 28.16 0.06 -0.31
CA LYS A 356 27.79 0.32 -1.69
C LYS A 356 26.28 0.31 -1.83
N TYR A 357 25.70 1.36 -2.41
CA TYR A 357 24.27 1.37 -2.72
C TYR A 357 23.89 0.30 -3.75
N PRO A 358 22.68 -0.30 -3.65
CA PRO A 358 22.27 -1.41 -4.55
C PRO A 358 22.35 -1.09 -6.04
N ASN A 359 22.14 0.18 -6.42
CA ASN A 359 22.11 0.64 -7.81
C ASN A 359 23.36 1.44 -8.24
N SER A 360 24.40 1.47 -7.40
CA SER A 360 25.67 2.19 -7.70
C SER A 360 26.77 1.20 -8.06
N GLU A 361 27.68 1.61 -8.92
CA GLU A 361 28.90 0.86 -9.20
C GLU A 361 30.04 1.21 -8.24
N THR A 362 29.99 2.41 -7.63
CA THR A 362 31.02 2.92 -6.73
C THR A 362 30.65 2.69 -5.27
N ARG A 363 31.67 2.49 -4.40
CA ARG A 363 31.50 2.44 -2.94
C ARG A 363 31.34 3.85 -2.40
N ALA A 364 30.29 4.08 -1.61
CA ALA A 364 30.05 5.35 -0.92
C ALA A 364 30.91 5.47 0.35
N ILE A 365 31.20 4.34 1.00
CA ILE A 365 32.12 4.22 2.15
C ILE A 365 33.15 3.13 1.83
N LYS A 366 34.43 3.44 2.14
CA LYS A 366 35.56 2.59 1.79
C LYS A 366 36.44 2.36 3.03
N ASN A 367 36.40 1.15 3.56
CA ASN A 367 37.31 0.66 4.58
C ASN A 367 37.49 1.58 5.79
N ILE A 368 36.39 2.14 6.32
CA ILE A 368 36.43 3.00 7.50
C ILE A 368 36.62 2.15 8.76
N SER A 369 37.65 2.51 9.55
CA SER A 369 37.86 2.01 10.89
C SER A 369 37.95 3.20 11.85
N ALA A 370 37.06 3.22 12.84
CA ALA A 370 36.98 4.30 13.82
C ALA A 370 36.42 3.78 15.15
N HIS A 371 36.75 4.44 16.24
CA HIS A 371 36.27 4.13 17.58
C HIS A 371 35.71 5.40 18.24
N PHE A 372 34.50 5.33 18.76
CA PHE A 372 33.81 6.44 19.40
C PHE A 372 33.48 6.06 20.84
N HIS A 373 33.82 6.92 21.78
CA HIS A 373 33.65 6.64 23.20
C HIS A 373 32.59 7.57 23.83
N ARG A 374 31.92 7.08 24.85
CA ARG A 374 31.02 7.85 25.67
C ARG A 374 31.73 9.09 26.23
N GLY A 375 31.04 10.24 26.21
CA GLY A 375 31.58 11.54 26.65
C GLY A 375 32.34 12.29 25.57
N GLU A 376 32.62 11.71 24.39
CA GLU A 376 33.24 12.42 23.28
C GLU A 376 32.21 13.23 22.49
N LYS A 377 32.56 14.48 22.15
CA LYS A 377 31.86 15.33 21.19
C LYS A 377 32.64 15.33 19.88
N ILE A 378 32.12 14.66 18.85
CA ILE A 378 32.82 14.41 17.60
C ILE A 378 32.12 15.16 16.47
N ALA A 379 32.87 15.96 15.72
CA ALA A 379 32.40 16.55 14.47
C ALA A 379 32.83 15.72 13.25
N ILE A 380 31.92 15.45 12.34
CA ILE A 380 32.19 14.81 11.05
C ILE A 380 32.05 15.88 9.96
N VAL A 381 33.16 16.18 9.29
CA VAL A 381 33.22 17.23 8.26
C VAL A 381 33.76 16.68 6.94
N GLY A 382 33.56 17.39 5.85
CA GLY A 382 34.05 17.01 4.52
C GLY A 382 33.20 17.61 3.41
N ASP A 383 33.65 17.47 2.19
CA ASP A 383 32.96 17.99 1.00
C ASP A 383 31.59 17.37 0.78
N ASN A 384 30.78 17.99 -0.09
CA ASN A 384 29.52 17.38 -0.52
C ASN A 384 29.80 16.07 -1.26
N GLY A 385 29.05 15.01 -0.95
CA GLY A 385 29.27 13.69 -1.51
C GLY A 385 30.44 12.89 -0.91
N SER A 386 31.08 13.38 0.15
CA SER A 386 32.20 12.65 0.82
C SER A 386 31.77 11.40 1.58
N GLY A 387 30.46 11.13 1.74
CA GLY A 387 29.93 9.95 2.41
C GLY A 387 29.41 10.19 3.85
N LYS A 388 29.31 11.45 4.32
CA LYS A 388 28.88 11.80 5.70
C LYS A 388 27.51 11.22 6.05
N SER A 389 26.47 11.52 5.27
CA SER A 389 25.12 11.04 5.53
C SER A 389 25.01 9.51 5.36
N THR A 390 25.82 8.90 4.46
CA THR A 390 25.92 7.44 4.35
C THR A 390 26.52 6.83 5.60
N LEU A 391 27.57 7.45 6.18
CA LEU A 391 28.16 6.99 7.44
C LEU A 391 27.17 7.08 8.60
N ILE A 392 26.38 8.18 8.67
CA ILE A 392 25.32 8.32 9.67
C ILE A 392 24.26 7.22 9.49
N ASN A 393 23.80 6.97 8.27
CA ASN A 393 22.82 5.93 8.00
C ASN A 393 23.31 4.52 8.37
N LEU A 394 24.60 4.25 8.26
CA LEU A 394 25.22 3.03 8.75
C LEU A 394 25.26 2.98 10.28
N LEU A 395 25.61 4.10 10.93
CA LEU A 395 25.68 4.20 12.39
C LEU A 395 24.31 4.05 13.05
N ILE A 396 23.23 4.57 12.47
CA ILE A 396 21.87 4.40 12.98
C ILE A 396 21.22 3.09 12.52
N GLY A 397 21.93 2.26 11.75
CA GLY A 397 21.46 0.93 11.32
C GLY A 397 20.38 0.95 10.23
N ILE A 398 20.20 2.06 9.48
CA ILE A 398 19.36 2.09 8.26
C ILE A 398 19.96 1.18 7.20
N PHE A 399 21.30 1.22 7.05
CA PHE A 399 22.04 0.36 6.14
C PHE A 399 22.91 -0.65 6.88
N ILE A 400 23.06 -1.82 6.27
CA ILE A 400 24.00 -2.83 6.72
C ILE A 400 25.29 -2.66 5.91
N PRO A 401 26.49 -2.66 6.52
CA PRO A 401 27.75 -2.61 5.80
C PRO A 401 27.84 -3.71 4.74
N SER A 402 28.35 -3.39 3.55
CA SER A 402 28.64 -4.39 2.51
C SER A 402 29.84 -5.26 2.89
N ASP A 403 30.84 -4.69 3.56
CA ASP A 403 32.00 -5.35 4.12
C ASP A 403 32.32 -4.72 5.48
N GLY A 404 32.94 -5.49 6.38
CA GLY A 404 33.26 -5.07 7.74
C GLY A 404 32.06 -5.20 8.69
N GLU A 405 32.18 -4.65 9.89
CA GLU A 405 31.14 -4.72 10.92
C GLU A 405 31.12 -3.46 11.80
N ILE A 406 29.96 -3.16 12.38
CA ILE A 406 29.76 -2.12 13.38
C ILE A 406 29.40 -2.80 14.69
N LEU A 407 30.16 -2.49 15.72
CA LEU A 407 30.01 -3.07 17.06
C LEU A 407 29.59 -1.99 18.06
N ILE A 408 28.63 -2.33 18.92
CA ILE A 408 28.17 -1.52 20.06
C ILE A 408 28.55 -2.27 21.32
N ASN A 409 29.46 -1.72 22.13
CA ASN A 409 30.01 -2.40 23.30
C ASN A 409 30.54 -3.85 22.97
N GLY A 410 31.08 -4.06 21.77
CA GLY A 410 31.55 -5.37 21.29
C GLY A 410 30.49 -6.27 20.68
N LEU A 411 29.19 -5.89 20.69
CA LEU A 411 28.09 -6.64 20.07
C LEU A 411 27.79 -6.09 18.66
N LYS A 412 27.39 -6.94 17.74
CA LYS A 412 27.02 -6.48 16.40
C LYS A 412 25.78 -5.58 16.46
N LEU A 413 25.82 -4.45 15.76
CA LEU A 413 24.71 -3.47 15.72
C LEU A 413 23.38 -4.13 15.35
N GLN A 414 23.38 -5.07 14.39
CA GLN A 414 22.18 -5.77 13.94
C GLN A 414 21.50 -6.59 15.05
N ASP A 415 22.29 -7.16 15.97
CA ASP A 415 21.80 -8.03 17.03
C ASP A 415 21.17 -7.24 18.20
N VAL A 416 21.51 -5.93 18.32
CA VAL A 416 21.04 -5.04 19.39
C VAL A 416 20.32 -3.79 18.86
N LEU A 417 19.90 -3.77 17.59
CA LEU A 417 19.44 -2.58 16.89
C LEU A 417 18.27 -1.88 17.60
N GLN A 418 17.26 -2.61 18.06
CA GLN A 418 16.10 -2.01 18.71
C GLN A 418 16.48 -1.31 20.03
N GLN A 419 17.32 -1.95 20.83
CA GLN A 419 17.81 -1.38 22.10
C GLN A 419 18.75 -0.20 21.85
N TYR A 420 19.63 -0.32 20.86
CA TYR A 420 20.50 0.76 20.42
C TYR A 420 19.69 1.99 19.99
N LEU A 421 18.68 1.83 19.15
CA LEU A 421 17.78 2.92 18.75
C LEU A 421 16.97 3.47 19.94
N SER A 422 16.60 2.61 20.89
CA SER A 422 15.92 3.06 22.11
C SER A 422 16.79 3.93 23.01
N LEU A 423 18.12 3.79 22.96
CA LEU A 423 19.12 4.58 23.68
C LEU A 423 19.73 5.71 22.83
N SER A 424 19.29 5.89 21.61
CA SER A 424 19.79 6.90 20.68
C SER A 424 18.74 7.95 20.37
N VAL A 425 19.18 9.18 20.07
CA VAL A 425 18.38 10.22 19.46
C VAL A 425 19.09 10.73 18.21
N CYS A 426 18.32 10.96 17.16
CA CYS A 426 18.87 11.33 15.87
C CYS A 426 18.05 12.43 15.20
N LEU A 427 18.71 13.45 14.69
CA LEU A 427 18.15 14.42 13.74
C LEU A 427 18.82 14.23 12.39
N LEU A 428 18.05 13.81 11.40
CA LEU A 428 18.51 13.66 10.02
C LEU A 428 18.36 14.98 9.25
N GLN A 429 19.14 15.15 8.20
CA GLN A 429 19.09 16.33 7.33
C GLN A 429 17.69 16.50 6.72
N ASP A 430 17.08 15.41 6.25
CA ASP A 430 15.72 15.37 5.67
C ASP A 430 14.71 14.91 6.73
N PHE A 431 14.53 15.71 7.79
CA PHE A 431 13.56 15.39 8.84
C PHE A 431 12.10 15.56 8.36
N VAL A 432 11.21 14.72 8.89
CA VAL A 432 9.80 14.72 8.51
C VAL A 432 9.05 15.88 9.15
N LYS A 433 8.31 16.62 8.33
CA LYS A 433 7.40 17.71 8.71
C LYS A 433 6.00 17.13 8.91
N TYR A 434 5.69 16.65 10.13
CA TYR A 434 4.36 16.08 10.40
C TYR A 434 3.33 17.19 10.50
N GLN A 435 2.23 17.04 9.75
CA GLN A 435 1.11 17.98 9.74
C GLN A 435 0.15 17.70 10.91
N PHE A 436 0.68 17.83 12.14
CA PHE A 436 -0.02 17.65 13.40
C PHE A 436 0.14 18.89 14.25
N SER A 437 -0.40 18.89 15.49
CA SER A 437 -0.12 19.99 16.42
C SER A 437 1.38 20.07 16.75
N VAL A 438 1.84 21.24 17.22
CA VAL A 438 3.20 21.41 17.72
C VAL A 438 3.48 20.42 18.84
N GLU A 439 2.52 20.24 19.76
CA GLU A 439 2.65 19.29 20.87
C GLU A 439 2.85 17.87 20.37
N ASP A 440 2.02 17.40 19.42
CA ASP A 440 2.14 16.05 18.86
C ASP A 440 3.47 15.87 18.12
N ASN A 441 3.92 16.90 17.38
CA ASN A 441 5.23 16.88 16.73
C ASN A 441 6.38 16.67 17.69
N ILE A 442 6.30 17.23 18.89
CA ILE A 442 7.33 17.10 19.92
C ILE A 442 7.23 15.73 20.61
N ILE A 443 6.04 15.31 21.00
CA ILE A 443 5.77 14.07 21.75
C ILE A 443 6.18 12.82 20.96
N ILE A 444 6.07 12.85 19.63
CA ILE A 444 6.52 11.76 18.74
C ILE A 444 7.99 11.38 19.03
N GLY A 445 8.84 12.32 19.45
CA GLY A 445 10.23 12.03 19.83
C GLY A 445 10.38 11.01 20.96
N ASN A 446 9.36 10.85 21.81
CA ASN A 446 9.29 9.84 22.87
C ASN A 446 8.18 8.80 22.63
N GLY A 447 7.98 8.42 21.37
CA GLY A 447 6.98 7.40 21.01
C GLY A 447 5.53 7.80 21.29
N GLY A 448 5.22 9.09 21.34
CA GLY A 448 3.87 9.62 21.60
C GLY A 448 3.47 9.66 23.08
N VAL A 449 4.40 9.35 24.00
CA VAL A 449 4.15 9.39 25.45
C VAL A 449 4.40 10.80 25.98
N LYS A 450 3.35 11.41 26.57
CA LYS A 450 3.49 12.71 27.25
C LYS A 450 4.31 12.56 28.53
N ASP A 451 5.38 13.32 28.65
CA ASP A 451 6.14 13.45 29.89
C ASP A 451 5.88 14.85 30.49
N ASN A 452 5.18 14.88 31.62
CA ASN A 452 4.85 16.14 32.35
C ASN A 452 6.06 16.75 33.07
N SER A 453 7.20 16.05 33.12
CA SER A 453 8.40 16.47 33.83
C SER A 453 9.35 17.33 32.98
N ILE A 454 8.97 17.70 31.76
CA ILE A 454 9.85 18.42 30.84
C ILE A 454 10.10 19.84 31.36
N LYS A 455 11.36 20.11 31.68
CA LYS A 455 11.85 21.50 31.83
C LYS A 455 11.67 22.18 30.46
N LYS A 456 11.01 23.32 30.45
CA LYS A 456 10.95 24.20 29.30
C LYS A 456 12.38 24.60 28.96
N ASP A 457 12.89 24.20 27.80
CA ASP A 457 14.07 24.82 27.23
C ASP A 457 13.67 26.25 26.86
N GLU A 458 14.11 27.23 27.61
CA GLU A 458 13.58 28.62 27.56
C GLU A 458 13.73 29.20 26.15
N SER A 459 14.85 28.93 25.47
CA SER A 459 15.11 29.47 24.11
C SER A 459 14.22 28.90 23.01
N LEU A 460 13.78 27.65 23.17
CA LEU A 460 12.88 26.97 22.23
C LEU A 460 11.40 27.13 22.62
N ALA A 461 11.12 27.40 23.90
CA ALA A 461 9.78 27.69 24.42
C ALA A 461 9.26 29.06 23.94
N GLU A 462 10.12 30.08 23.85
CA GLU A 462 9.74 31.41 23.33
C GLU A 462 9.14 31.38 21.93
N PHE A 463 9.71 30.56 21.03
CA PHE A 463 9.16 30.39 19.68
C PHE A 463 7.73 29.80 19.70
N ILE A 464 7.48 28.80 20.54
CA ILE A 464 6.16 28.15 20.64
C ILE A 464 5.13 29.14 21.22
N GLU A 465 5.51 29.99 22.17
CA GLU A 465 4.63 31.00 22.77
C GLU A 465 4.20 32.09 21.76
N GLN A 466 5.01 32.32 20.72
CA GLN A 466 4.69 33.27 19.65
C GLN A 466 3.67 32.72 18.64
N LEU A 467 3.40 31.39 18.64
CA LEU A 467 2.43 30.79 17.76
C LEU A 467 0.99 31.10 18.20
N PRO A 468 0.01 31.24 17.29
CA PRO A 468 -1.36 31.70 17.59
C PRO A 468 -2.06 30.92 18.70
N ASN A 469 -1.85 29.60 18.80
CA ASN A 469 -2.44 28.73 19.82
C ASN A 469 -1.33 28.01 20.64
N GLY A 470 -0.11 28.55 20.68
CA GLY A 470 1.02 27.93 21.34
C GLY A 470 1.24 26.48 20.91
N LYS A 471 1.35 25.56 21.86
CA LYS A 471 1.55 24.12 21.60
C LYS A 471 0.43 23.43 20.82
N LEU A 472 -0.79 23.98 20.86
CA LEU A 472 -1.96 23.44 20.15
C LEU A 472 -2.08 23.96 18.71
N THR A 473 -1.15 24.80 18.27
CA THR A 473 -1.13 25.27 16.88
C THR A 473 -0.98 24.07 15.94
N MET A 474 -1.94 23.89 15.03
CA MET A 474 -1.87 22.87 13.97
C MET A 474 -0.88 23.30 12.90
N LEU A 475 0.03 22.40 12.53
CA LEU A 475 1.06 22.64 11.51
C LEU A 475 0.67 22.00 10.19
N GLY A 476 1.08 22.65 9.10
CA GLY A 476 0.75 22.19 7.74
C GLY A 476 -0.63 22.65 7.30
N GLN A 477 -1.21 21.98 6.30
CA GLN A 477 -2.45 22.38 5.62
C GLN A 477 -3.53 21.29 5.61
N LEU A 478 -3.39 20.26 6.42
CA LEU A 478 -4.45 19.24 6.58
C LEU A 478 -5.69 19.80 7.29
N ASP A 479 -5.47 20.78 8.17
CA ASP A 479 -6.55 21.51 8.85
C ASP A 479 -6.72 22.89 8.22
N ASP A 480 -7.97 23.37 8.07
CA ASP A 480 -8.28 24.71 7.55
C ASP A 480 -7.66 25.84 8.36
N LYS A 481 -7.32 25.59 9.62
CA LYS A 481 -6.62 26.49 10.55
C LYS A 481 -5.14 26.20 10.66
N GLY A 482 -4.61 25.28 9.86
CA GLY A 482 -3.22 24.88 9.90
C GLY A 482 -2.28 25.99 9.43
N MET A 483 -1.15 26.15 10.14
CA MET A 483 -0.11 27.12 9.83
C MET A 483 1.13 26.42 9.28
N ASP A 484 1.70 26.96 8.20
CA ASP A 484 2.97 26.47 7.68
C ASP A 484 4.13 27.29 8.29
N LEU A 485 5.16 26.58 8.72
CA LEU A 485 6.34 27.17 9.33
C LEU A 485 7.44 27.43 8.30
N SER A 486 8.31 28.40 8.58
CA SER A 486 9.56 28.56 7.83
C SER A 486 10.49 27.34 8.00
N GLY A 487 11.48 27.18 7.11
CA GLY A 487 12.45 26.09 7.22
C GLY A 487 13.19 26.04 8.56
N GLY A 488 13.56 27.21 9.09
CA GLY A 488 14.24 27.32 10.37
C GLY A 488 13.34 26.98 11.56
N GLU A 489 12.06 27.38 11.53
CA GLU A 489 11.08 27.03 12.57
C GLU A 489 10.79 25.54 12.56
N TRP A 490 10.63 24.91 11.39
CA TRP A 490 10.52 23.46 11.29
C TRP A 490 11.74 22.74 11.87
N GLN A 491 12.93 23.29 11.66
CA GLN A 491 14.17 22.73 12.22
C GLN A 491 14.21 22.82 13.74
N GLN A 492 13.71 23.91 14.33
CA GLN A 492 13.55 24.05 15.78
C GLN A 492 12.57 23.02 16.35
N ILE A 493 11.42 22.78 15.68
CA ILE A 493 10.48 21.73 16.07
C ILE A 493 11.15 20.34 16.01
N ALA A 494 11.95 20.08 14.99
CA ALA A 494 12.67 18.82 14.84
C ALA A 494 13.72 18.62 15.93
N LEU A 495 14.43 19.68 16.34
CA LEU A 495 15.34 19.66 17.49
C LEU A 495 14.59 19.38 18.79
N LEU A 496 13.47 20.07 19.06
CA LEU A 496 12.62 19.82 20.24
C LEU A 496 12.16 18.37 20.29
N ARG A 497 11.72 17.81 19.14
CA ARG A 497 11.35 16.40 19.00
C ARG A 497 12.51 15.48 19.39
N THR A 498 13.71 15.77 18.90
CA THR A 498 14.90 14.95 19.12
C THR A 498 15.28 14.89 20.60
N PHE A 499 15.24 16.03 21.31
CA PHE A 499 15.60 16.11 22.72
C PHE A 499 14.43 15.92 23.68
N TYR A 500 13.22 15.64 23.17
CA TYR A 500 12.08 15.28 24.02
C TYR A 500 12.26 13.94 24.74
N LYS A 501 13.01 13.01 24.16
CA LYS A 501 13.38 11.74 24.77
C LYS A 501 14.53 11.97 25.76
N ARG A 502 14.37 11.52 27.02
CA ARG A 502 15.36 11.79 28.09
C ARG A 502 16.40 10.69 28.28
N ASN A 503 16.01 9.44 28.09
CA ASN A 503 16.90 8.30 28.28
C ASN A 503 17.62 7.98 26.99
N PHE A 504 18.74 8.67 26.76
CA PHE A 504 19.62 8.40 25.62
C PHE A 504 21.08 8.46 26.04
N ASP A 505 21.91 7.71 25.36
CA ASP A 505 23.37 7.68 25.52
C ASP A 505 24.09 8.21 24.28
N LEU A 506 23.39 8.24 23.13
CA LEU A 506 23.93 8.69 21.86
C LEU A 506 23.04 9.78 21.26
N VAL A 507 23.71 10.82 20.78
CA VAL A 507 23.09 11.90 20.00
C VAL A 507 23.76 11.99 18.64
N ILE A 508 22.99 11.94 17.57
CA ILE A 508 23.47 12.12 16.19
C ILE A 508 22.69 13.28 15.56
N LEU A 509 23.38 14.31 15.14
CA LEU A 509 22.78 15.47 14.48
C LEU A 509 23.42 15.66 13.10
N ASP A 510 22.61 15.51 12.03
CA ASP A 510 23.05 15.74 10.64
C ASP A 510 22.55 17.11 10.17
N GLU A 511 23.47 18.07 10.05
CA GLU A 511 23.24 19.46 9.65
C GLU A 511 22.09 20.16 10.42
N PRO A 512 22.10 20.13 11.76
CA PRO A 512 20.95 20.55 12.57
C PRO A 512 20.64 22.05 12.49
N PHE A 513 21.51 22.88 11.89
CA PHE A 513 21.39 24.33 11.89
C PHE A 513 21.43 24.94 10.48
N SER A 514 21.20 24.17 9.43
CA SER A 514 21.31 24.65 8.03
C SER A 514 20.38 25.82 7.71
N ASN A 515 19.24 25.93 8.36
CA ASN A 515 18.24 26.98 8.15
C ASN A 515 18.01 27.86 9.40
N VAL A 516 18.89 27.79 10.39
CA VAL A 516 18.79 28.56 11.65
C VAL A 516 19.78 29.72 11.61
N ASP A 517 19.39 30.85 12.18
CA ASP A 517 20.28 32.03 12.33
C ASP A 517 21.59 31.65 13.02
N PRO A 518 22.76 32.15 12.55
CA PRO A 518 24.06 31.80 13.10
C PRO A 518 24.19 32.08 14.62
N ILE A 519 23.63 33.19 15.11
CA ILE A 519 23.73 33.56 16.55
C ILE A 519 22.89 32.56 17.36
N LYS A 520 21.66 32.30 16.93
CA LYS A 520 20.76 31.34 17.57
C LYS A 520 21.27 29.90 17.50
N SER A 521 21.92 29.52 16.41
CA SER A 521 22.53 28.19 16.25
C SER A 521 23.68 27.94 17.22
N GLU A 522 24.48 28.99 17.53
CA GLU A 522 25.54 28.94 18.51
C GLU A 522 25.01 28.77 19.93
N GLU A 523 23.93 29.47 20.28
CA GLU A 523 23.27 29.37 21.59
C GLU A 523 22.67 27.97 21.78
N ILE A 524 21.90 27.48 20.80
CA ILE A 524 21.29 26.14 20.85
C ILE A 524 22.38 25.07 20.97
N LEU A 525 23.46 25.15 20.19
CA LEU A 525 24.55 24.18 20.27
C LEU A 525 25.22 24.17 21.65
N THR A 526 25.38 25.33 22.29
CA THR A 526 25.96 25.45 23.63
C THR A 526 25.04 24.77 24.65
N ASN A 527 23.74 25.04 24.61
CA ASN A 527 22.75 24.40 25.48
C ASN A 527 22.72 22.86 25.29
N ILE A 528 22.80 22.38 24.04
CA ILE A 528 22.91 20.95 23.74
C ILE A 528 24.19 20.37 24.39
N PHE A 529 25.32 21.04 24.29
CA PHE A 529 26.58 20.56 24.88
C PHE A 529 26.55 20.43 26.39
N ASP A 530 25.78 21.28 27.07
CA ASP A 530 25.57 21.21 28.53
C ASP A 530 24.66 20.01 28.90
N GLU A 531 23.73 19.65 28.03
CA GLU A 531 22.83 18.49 28.23
C GLU A 531 23.50 17.14 27.96
N VAL A 532 24.53 17.10 27.10
CA VAL A 532 25.18 15.87 26.62
C VAL A 532 26.57 15.61 27.21
N ILE A 533 26.86 16.13 28.41
CA ILE A 533 28.23 16.08 29.03
C ILE A 533 28.77 14.64 29.08
N ASP A 534 27.96 13.68 29.50
CA ASP A 534 28.34 12.26 29.66
C ASP A 534 27.79 11.36 28.55
N LYS A 535 27.48 11.93 27.38
CA LYS A 535 26.89 11.20 26.25
C LYS A 535 27.88 11.17 25.09
N LEU A 536 27.72 10.18 24.20
CA LEU A 536 28.39 10.22 22.90
C LEU A 536 27.62 11.14 21.96
N PHE A 537 28.30 12.15 21.43
CA PHE A 537 27.71 13.17 20.58
C PHE A 537 28.40 13.21 19.22
N LEU A 538 27.64 13.01 18.15
CA LEU A 538 28.10 13.08 16.77
C LEU A 538 27.40 14.21 16.03
N LEU A 539 28.16 15.15 15.50
CA LEU A 539 27.67 16.30 14.74
C LEU A 539 28.22 16.26 13.31
N VAL A 540 27.35 16.06 12.33
CA VAL A 540 27.70 16.34 10.94
C VAL A 540 27.42 17.79 10.65
N THR A 541 28.40 18.52 10.16
CA THR A 541 28.23 19.93 9.88
C THR A 541 29.19 20.41 8.79
N HIS A 542 28.69 21.37 7.99
CA HIS A 542 29.51 22.17 7.09
C HIS A 542 30.01 23.45 7.77
N ASN A 543 29.50 23.81 8.95
CA ASN A 543 29.96 24.99 9.72
C ASN A 543 31.21 24.66 10.52
N MET A 544 32.36 25.18 10.10
CA MET A 544 33.64 24.95 10.77
C MET A 544 33.69 25.61 12.18
N GLY A 545 32.86 26.63 12.45
CA GLY A 545 32.71 27.22 13.79
C GLY A 545 32.12 26.22 14.77
N HIS A 546 31.10 25.47 14.36
CA HIS A 546 30.50 24.40 15.19
C HIS A 546 31.48 23.23 15.35
N ALA A 547 32.13 22.79 14.28
CA ALA A 547 33.09 21.69 14.30
C ALA A 547 34.26 21.98 15.27
N LYS A 548 34.75 23.23 15.31
CA LYS A 548 35.82 23.67 16.20
C LYS A 548 35.48 23.50 17.70
N LYS A 549 34.21 23.54 18.08
CA LYS A 549 33.75 23.37 19.46
C LYS A 549 33.75 21.91 19.94
N CYS A 550 33.82 20.96 19.01
CA CYS A 550 33.89 19.55 19.33
C CYS A 550 35.31 19.13 19.78
N ASP A 551 35.37 18.07 20.59
CA ASP A 551 36.65 17.56 21.16
C ASP A 551 37.49 16.90 20.06
N ARG A 552 36.82 16.24 19.09
CA ARG A 552 37.46 15.49 18.00
C ARG A 552 36.76 15.80 16.69
N ILE A 553 37.52 15.87 15.63
CA ILE A 553 37.04 16.18 14.28
C ILE A 553 37.54 15.09 13.34
N ILE A 554 36.60 14.46 12.62
CA ILE A 554 36.85 13.45 11.60
C ILE A 554 36.56 14.08 10.24
N VAL A 555 37.54 14.01 9.34
CA VAL A 555 37.43 14.55 7.98
C VAL A 555 37.22 13.43 7.01
N LEU A 556 36.08 13.44 6.32
CA LEU A 556 35.72 12.49 5.29
C LEU A 556 35.99 13.06 3.89
N LYS A 557 36.61 12.26 3.04
CA LYS A 557 36.80 12.56 1.61
C LYS A 557 36.68 11.27 0.80
N GLU A 558 35.85 11.32 -0.24
CA GLU A 558 35.62 10.18 -1.16
C GLU A 558 35.32 8.82 -0.50
N GLY A 559 34.62 8.87 0.64
CA GLY A 559 34.23 7.69 1.41
C GLY A 559 35.28 7.15 2.38
N GLU A 560 36.39 7.87 2.60
CA GLU A 560 37.47 7.50 3.50
C GLU A 560 37.70 8.56 4.59
N ILE A 561 38.17 8.16 5.77
CA ILE A 561 38.66 9.09 6.80
C ILE A 561 40.09 9.46 6.45
N ILE A 562 40.30 10.73 6.08
CA ILE A 562 41.63 11.24 5.71
C ILE A 562 42.34 11.95 6.87
N GLU A 563 41.60 12.51 7.81
CA GLU A 563 42.13 13.18 9.00
C GLU A 563 41.24 12.91 10.21
N ASP A 564 41.88 12.76 11.36
CA ASP A 564 41.27 12.55 12.67
C ASP A 564 42.10 13.27 13.73
N GLY A 565 41.49 14.09 14.56
CA GLY A 565 42.16 14.82 15.62
C GLY A 565 41.35 16.03 16.11
N ASN A 566 41.91 16.78 17.03
CA ASN A 566 41.29 18.02 17.49
C ASN A 566 41.61 19.22 16.57
N HIS A 567 40.85 20.31 16.71
CA HIS A 567 41.02 21.52 15.91
C HIS A 567 42.48 22.00 15.84
N LYS A 568 43.18 22.07 17.00
CA LYS A 568 44.56 22.59 17.07
C LYS A 568 45.54 21.70 16.31
N MET A 569 45.38 20.38 16.38
CA MET A 569 46.22 19.41 15.67
C MET A 569 46.00 19.50 14.14
N LEU A 570 44.74 19.53 13.71
CA LEU A 570 44.40 19.57 12.29
C LEU A 570 44.80 20.88 11.63
N MET A 571 44.68 22.01 12.35
CA MET A 571 45.17 23.31 11.87
C MET A 571 46.69 23.34 11.69
N LYS A 572 47.45 22.66 12.57
CA LYS A 572 48.92 22.55 12.45
C LYS A 572 49.34 21.65 11.29
N LYS A 573 48.55 20.61 11.04
CA LYS A 573 48.81 19.63 9.95
C LYS A 573 48.66 20.26 8.56
N LYS A 574 47.88 21.35 8.44
CA LYS A 574 47.58 22.08 7.21
C LYS A 574 47.02 21.18 6.08
N GLY A 575 46.24 20.19 6.43
CA GLY A 575 45.60 19.28 5.50
C GLY A 575 44.24 19.78 5.02
N HIS A 576 43.38 18.86 4.64
CA HIS A 576 42.05 19.18 4.09
C HIS A 576 41.14 19.95 5.06
N TYR A 577 41.20 19.63 6.36
CA TYR A 577 40.50 20.40 7.40
C TYR A 577 40.92 21.88 7.38
N TYR A 578 42.20 22.15 7.27
CA TYR A 578 42.74 23.52 7.23
C TYR A 578 42.20 24.27 5.99
N GLU A 579 42.16 23.59 4.83
CA GLU A 579 41.63 24.18 3.59
C GLU A 579 40.13 24.54 3.75
N LEU A 580 39.31 23.63 4.27
CA LEU A 580 37.89 23.87 4.55
C LEU A 580 37.69 25.03 5.53
N TYR A 581 38.45 25.05 6.62
CA TYR A 581 38.37 26.12 7.63
C TYR A 581 38.77 27.48 7.06
N GLN A 582 39.85 27.56 6.29
CA GLN A 582 40.33 28.81 5.68
C GLN A 582 39.38 29.30 4.58
N SER A 583 38.84 28.42 3.79
CA SER A 583 37.85 28.77 2.77
C SER A 583 36.63 29.44 3.41
N GLN A 584 36.09 28.86 4.47
CA GLN A 584 34.93 29.41 5.15
C GLN A 584 35.26 30.74 5.88
N ARG A 585 36.44 30.82 6.52
CA ARG A 585 36.88 32.05 7.17
C ARG A 585 37.03 33.22 6.19
N LYS A 586 37.51 32.99 4.99
CA LYS A 586 37.63 34.03 3.96
C LYS A 586 36.27 34.59 3.55
N GLN A 587 35.20 33.78 3.58
CA GLN A 587 33.85 34.24 3.24
C GLN A 587 33.27 35.20 4.30
N TYR A 588 33.75 35.12 5.58
CA TYR A 588 33.29 36.01 6.68
C TYR A 588 34.18 37.24 6.90
N HIS A 589 35.38 37.29 6.32
CA HIS A 589 36.35 38.36 6.54
C HIS A 589 36.81 39.01 5.22
N GLY A 590 36.12 38.71 4.09
CA GLY A 590 36.40 39.33 2.78
C GLY A 590 35.73 40.65 2.60
#